data_5f7c1bd08d0c6c9a3192f4429b6fd353
#
_entry.id   5f7c1bd08d0c6c9a3192f4429b6fd353
#
_cell.length_a   1.000
_cell.length_b   1.000
_cell.length_c   1.000
_cell.angle_alpha   90.00
_cell.angle_beta   90.00
_cell.angle_gamma   90.00
#
_symmetry.space_group_name_H-M   'P 1'
#
loop_
_entity.id
_entity.type
_entity.pdbx_description
1 polymer ?
#
loop_
_entity_poly.entity_id
_entity_poly.type
_entity_poly.pdbx_seq_one_letter_code
_entity_poly.pdbx_strand_id
1 'polypeptide(L)'
;MKKFAAMMLALAMLFSFAACGGKTNAPTTAPTEATVKVEGTMEELLNKVVEINPVEFMGGTMPIDLTDTSEDGLWNIKYNTGLDNADNITEAAVFGPMMGSMAFSMVMVRTAEGADVKAVAEGMKTGIDPRKWICVEADEVMTAVSGDVVMLIMLDSASGLTAQSFVDAFNTVRGQ
;
A
#
# COMPACT_ATOMS: atom_id res chain seq x y z
N MET A 1 -43.25 -6.54 56.52
CA MET A 1 -44.50 -7.15 56.00
C MET A 1 -44.22 -7.61 54.58
N LYS A 2 -44.21 -8.92 54.43
CA LYS A 2 -44.74 -9.74 53.31
C LYS A 2 -44.07 -9.48 51.94
N LYS A 3 -43.17 -10.38 51.44
CA LYS A 3 -43.51 -11.64 50.72
C LYS A 3 -44.00 -11.32 49.29
N PHE A 4 -43.50 -11.87 48.18
CA PHE A 4 -43.22 -13.21 47.62
C PHE A 4 -42.37 -13.00 46.37
N ALA A 5 -41.35 -13.66 46.00
CA ALA A 5 -41.18 -15.06 45.63
C ALA A 5 -41.87 -15.44 44.31
N ALA A 6 -41.13 -16.02 43.49
CA ALA A 6 -41.34 -17.09 42.53
C ALA A 6 -40.82 -16.69 41.13
N MET A 7 -39.88 -17.33 40.55
CA MET A 7 -39.64 -18.74 40.21
C MET A 7 -39.97 -19.02 38.74
N MET A 8 -39.05 -19.77 38.16
CA MET A 8 -39.18 -20.66 37.00
C MET A 8 -38.85 -20.06 35.61
N LEU A 9 -38.21 -20.70 34.71
CA LEU A 9 -37.64 -22.06 34.60
C LEU A 9 -36.70 -22.10 33.41
N ALA A 10 -35.69 -22.89 33.53
CA ALA A 10 -34.73 -23.33 32.51
C ALA A 10 -35.40 -23.93 31.27
N LEU A 11 -34.80 -23.76 30.11
CA LEU A 11 -34.79 -24.86 29.13
C LEU A 11 -33.43 -24.84 28.35
N ALA A 12 -32.58 -25.75 28.74
CA ALA A 12 -31.44 -26.19 27.95
C ALA A 12 -31.97 -27.03 26.78
N MET A 13 -31.50 -26.71 25.56
CA MET A 13 -31.51 -27.68 24.46
C MET A 13 -30.14 -27.79 23.86
N LEU A 14 -29.47 -28.82 24.29
CA LEU A 14 -28.35 -29.46 23.62
C LEU A 14 -28.85 -30.07 22.30
N PHE A 15 -28.31 -29.62 21.18
CA PHE A 15 -28.31 -30.43 19.98
C PHE A 15 -26.87 -30.65 19.55
N SER A 16 -26.35 -31.79 19.97
CA SER A 16 -25.18 -32.42 19.38
C SER A 16 -25.58 -33.03 18.05
N PHE A 17 -25.00 -32.56 16.95
CA PHE A 17 -24.90 -33.35 15.73
C PHE A 17 -23.44 -33.50 15.35
N ALA A 18 -22.93 -34.65 15.65
CA ALA A 18 -21.75 -35.19 15.00
C ALA A 18 -22.17 -35.71 13.61
N ALA A 19 -21.59 -35.18 12.58
CA ALA A 19 -21.52 -35.83 11.28
C ALA A 19 -20.15 -35.60 10.66
N CYS A 20 -19.40 -36.69 10.56
CA CYS A 20 -18.19 -36.82 9.76
C CYS A 20 -18.44 -36.56 8.28
N GLY A 21 -17.48 -35.97 7.60
CA GLY A 21 -17.24 -36.23 6.19
C GLY A 21 -17.01 -34.99 5.34
N GLY A 22 -15.78 -34.87 4.78
CA GLY A 22 -15.54 -34.13 3.56
C GLY A 22 -14.77 -32.83 3.74
N LYS A 23 -13.42 -32.91 3.65
CA LYS A 23 -12.54 -31.78 3.37
C LYS A 23 -12.87 -31.22 1.98
N THR A 24 -13.44 -30.04 1.93
CA THR A 24 -13.30 -29.12 0.81
C THR A 24 -12.95 -27.77 1.42
N ASN A 25 -11.65 -27.41 1.37
CA ASN A 25 -11.19 -26.07 1.62
C ASN A 25 -11.69 -25.21 0.46
N ALA A 26 -12.88 -24.62 0.58
CA ALA A 26 -13.24 -23.46 -0.20
C ALA A 26 -12.56 -22.26 0.47
N PRO A 27 -11.81 -21.43 -0.26
CA PRO A 27 -11.33 -20.17 0.30
C PRO A 27 -12.57 -19.32 0.61
N THR A 28 -12.77 -19.05 1.90
CA THR A 28 -13.73 -18.03 2.34
C THR A 28 -13.16 -16.68 1.91
N THR A 29 -13.58 -16.20 0.75
CA THR A 29 -13.40 -14.80 0.38
C THR A 29 -14.23 -13.99 1.36
N ALA A 30 -13.54 -13.36 2.32
CA ALA A 30 -14.14 -12.28 3.11
C ALA A 30 -14.67 -11.22 2.12
N PRO A 31 -15.85 -10.58 2.38
CA PRO A 31 -16.31 -9.49 1.55
C PRO A 31 -15.21 -8.41 1.54
N THR A 32 -14.66 -8.11 0.38
CA THR A 32 -13.77 -6.97 0.20
C THR A 32 -14.63 -5.74 0.47
N GLU A 33 -14.34 -5.03 1.56
CA GLU A 33 -14.95 -3.71 1.79
C GLU A 33 -14.64 -2.85 0.56
N ALA A 34 -15.66 -2.16 0.03
CA ALA A 34 -15.48 -1.28 -1.11
C ALA A 34 -14.39 -0.26 -0.78
N THR A 35 -13.26 -0.33 -1.47
CA THR A 35 -12.13 0.55 -1.25
C THR A 35 -12.51 1.96 -1.69
N VAL A 36 -12.36 2.94 -0.81
CA VAL A 36 -12.67 4.33 -1.12
C VAL A 36 -11.68 4.81 -2.18
N LYS A 37 -12.20 5.38 -3.27
CA LYS A 37 -11.36 5.94 -4.33
C LYS A 37 -10.78 7.28 -3.90
N VAL A 38 -9.47 7.44 -4.00
CA VAL A 38 -8.77 8.70 -3.74
C VAL A 38 -8.76 9.55 -5.02
N GLU A 39 -9.17 10.82 -4.91
CA GLU A 39 -9.22 11.75 -6.04
C GLU A 39 -7.81 12.22 -6.47
N GLY A 40 -7.63 12.47 -7.77
CA GLY A 40 -6.39 12.92 -8.37
C GLY A 40 -5.55 11.79 -8.98
N THR A 41 -4.63 12.15 -9.86
CA THR A 41 -3.66 11.21 -10.46
C THR A 41 -2.52 10.91 -9.48
N MET A 42 -1.76 9.83 -9.76
CA MET A 42 -0.61 9.50 -8.92
C MET A 42 0.46 10.60 -8.97
N GLU A 43 0.63 11.26 -10.11
CA GLU A 43 1.54 12.40 -10.26
C GLU A 43 1.09 13.61 -9.42
N GLU A 44 -0.22 13.94 -9.46
CA GLU A 44 -0.78 15.04 -8.66
C GLU A 44 -0.62 14.78 -7.15
N LEU A 45 -0.88 13.55 -6.71
CA LEU A 45 -0.75 13.18 -5.29
C LEU A 45 0.71 13.23 -4.83
N LEU A 46 1.66 12.74 -5.64
CA LEU A 46 3.10 12.84 -5.35
C LEU A 46 3.53 14.31 -5.21
N ASN A 47 3.11 15.17 -6.14
CA ASN A 47 3.44 16.59 -6.11
C ASN A 47 2.87 17.28 -4.86
N LYS A 48 1.64 16.98 -4.46
CA LYS A 48 1.04 17.48 -3.22
C LYS A 48 1.81 17.04 -1.97
N VAL A 49 2.29 15.80 -1.92
CA VAL A 49 3.13 15.32 -0.80
C VAL A 49 4.43 16.13 -0.75
N VAL A 50 5.08 16.39 -1.89
CA VAL A 50 6.31 17.20 -1.96
C VAL A 50 6.03 18.67 -1.59
N GLU A 51 4.87 19.22 -1.92
CA GLU A 51 4.47 20.57 -1.47
C GLU A 51 4.33 20.67 0.05
N ILE A 52 3.79 19.62 0.70
CA ILE A 52 3.64 19.55 2.16
C ILE A 52 4.97 19.28 2.85
N ASN A 53 5.78 18.38 2.30
CA ASN A 53 7.09 17.99 2.83
C ASN A 53 8.19 18.22 1.77
N PRO A 54 8.66 19.47 1.61
CA PRO A 54 9.60 19.83 0.56
C PRO A 54 10.95 19.13 0.69
N VAL A 55 11.57 18.86 -0.46
CA VAL A 55 12.94 18.32 -0.56
C VAL A 55 13.91 19.40 -1.04
N GLU A 56 15.16 19.35 -0.60
CA GLU A 56 16.19 20.35 -0.94
C GLU A 56 17.03 19.94 -2.17
N PHE A 57 16.55 19.00 -2.99
CA PHE A 57 17.22 18.57 -4.22
C PHE A 57 16.33 18.79 -5.45
N MET A 58 16.96 18.89 -6.65
CA MET A 58 16.20 18.88 -7.90
C MET A 58 15.62 17.49 -8.13
N GLY A 59 14.30 17.40 -8.03
CA GLY A 59 13.53 16.19 -8.27
C GLY A 59 12.42 16.43 -9.29
N GLY A 60 11.80 15.35 -9.73
CA GLY A 60 10.66 15.39 -10.63
C GLY A 60 9.77 14.17 -10.51
N THR A 61 8.50 14.36 -10.88
CA THR A 61 7.52 13.30 -10.97
C THR A 61 7.45 12.77 -12.39
N MET A 62 7.41 11.46 -12.56
CA MET A 62 7.28 10.77 -13.83
C MET A 62 6.24 9.66 -13.75
N PRO A 63 5.33 9.53 -14.74
CA PRO A 63 4.45 8.37 -14.81
C PRO A 63 5.25 7.10 -15.13
N ILE A 64 4.75 5.96 -14.64
CA ILE A 64 5.28 4.64 -14.95
C ILE A 64 4.33 4.01 -15.98
N ASP A 65 4.86 3.63 -17.15
CA ASP A 65 4.07 2.93 -18.16
C ASP A 65 3.76 1.50 -17.70
N LEU A 66 2.50 1.23 -17.41
CA LEU A 66 2.00 -0.07 -17.00
C LEU A 66 1.54 -0.94 -18.18
N THR A 67 1.55 -0.39 -19.40
CA THR A 67 1.07 -1.07 -20.62
C THR A 67 2.17 -1.82 -21.35
N ASP A 68 3.43 -1.48 -21.08
CA ASP A 68 4.58 -2.16 -21.66
C ASP A 68 4.84 -3.50 -20.94
N THR A 69 4.48 -4.59 -21.61
CA THR A 69 4.68 -5.95 -21.11
C THR A 69 5.97 -6.61 -21.63
N SER A 70 6.84 -5.83 -22.28
CA SER A 70 8.18 -6.28 -22.64
C SER A 70 9.05 -6.54 -21.40
N GLU A 71 10.17 -7.20 -21.59
CA GLU A 71 11.12 -7.44 -20.50
C GLU A 71 11.61 -6.13 -19.87
N ASP A 72 11.85 -5.09 -20.67
CA ASP A 72 12.23 -3.76 -20.22
C ASP A 72 11.10 -3.05 -19.47
N GLY A 73 9.86 -3.16 -19.93
CA GLY A 73 8.68 -2.63 -19.26
C GLY A 73 8.44 -3.28 -17.89
N LEU A 74 8.48 -4.60 -17.83
CA LEU A 74 8.36 -5.33 -16.56
C LEU A 74 9.52 -5.03 -15.61
N TRP A 75 10.75 -4.89 -16.13
CA TRP A 75 11.88 -4.44 -15.34
C TRP A 75 11.65 -3.03 -14.76
N ASN A 76 11.14 -2.10 -15.55
CA ASN A 76 10.84 -0.73 -15.11
C ASN A 76 9.76 -0.71 -14.01
N ILE A 77 8.69 -1.51 -14.16
CA ILE A 77 7.67 -1.66 -13.11
C ILE A 77 8.32 -2.18 -11.82
N LYS A 78 9.07 -3.26 -11.90
CA LYS A 78 9.73 -3.86 -10.73
C LYS A 78 10.73 -2.93 -10.09
N TYR A 79 11.57 -2.27 -10.88
CA TYR A 79 12.59 -1.33 -10.42
C TYR A 79 11.99 -0.16 -9.61
N ASN A 80 10.83 0.35 -10.01
CA ASN A 80 10.19 1.47 -9.34
C ASN A 80 9.27 1.03 -8.21
N THR A 81 8.44 0.02 -8.44
CA THR A 81 7.35 -0.35 -7.51
C THR A 81 7.65 -1.54 -6.62
N GLY A 82 8.64 -2.38 -6.96
CA GLY A 82 8.88 -3.67 -6.32
C GLY A 82 7.95 -4.80 -6.80
N LEU A 83 6.92 -4.49 -7.61
CA LEU A 83 5.97 -5.49 -8.13
C LEU A 83 6.53 -6.16 -9.38
N ASP A 84 6.28 -7.46 -9.55
CA ASP A 84 6.74 -8.21 -10.72
C ASP A 84 5.96 -7.86 -12.01
N ASN A 85 4.74 -7.33 -11.89
CA ASN A 85 3.86 -6.92 -12.97
C ASN A 85 2.82 -5.90 -12.50
N ALA A 86 1.95 -5.43 -13.41
CA ALA A 86 0.90 -4.45 -13.14
C ALA A 86 -0.49 -5.06 -12.92
N ASP A 87 -0.65 -6.36 -12.72
CA ASP A 87 -1.96 -7.05 -12.70
C ASP A 87 -2.95 -6.47 -11.68
N ASN A 88 -2.43 -5.94 -10.56
CA ASN A 88 -3.23 -5.41 -9.46
C ASN A 88 -3.19 -3.88 -9.35
N ILE A 89 -2.63 -3.17 -10.33
CA ILE A 89 -2.54 -1.71 -10.33
C ILE A 89 -2.99 -1.14 -11.69
N THR A 90 -3.55 0.07 -11.67
CA THR A 90 -4.09 0.75 -12.86
C THR A 90 -3.38 2.05 -13.20
N GLU A 91 -2.65 2.60 -12.25
CA GLU A 91 -1.89 3.85 -12.40
C GLU A 91 -0.67 3.81 -11.48
N ALA A 92 0.45 4.33 -11.93
CA ALA A 92 1.65 4.45 -11.12
C ALA A 92 2.48 5.66 -11.54
N ALA A 93 3.11 6.30 -10.57
CA ALA A 93 4.09 7.36 -10.80
C ALA A 93 5.18 7.32 -9.74
N VAL A 94 6.34 7.87 -10.08
CA VAL A 94 7.50 7.98 -9.19
C VAL A 94 7.97 9.43 -9.12
N PHE A 95 8.27 9.91 -7.91
CA PHE A 95 9.06 11.12 -7.68
C PHE A 95 10.45 10.72 -7.22
N GLY A 96 11.47 11.30 -7.83
CA GLY A 96 12.85 11.04 -7.49
C GLY A 96 13.80 12.16 -7.90
N PRO A 97 15.05 12.13 -7.42
CA PRO A 97 16.08 13.09 -7.79
C PRO A 97 16.47 12.94 -9.27
N MET A 98 16.79 14.06 -9.92
CA MET A 98 17.29 14.07 -11.29
C MET A 98 18.74 13.56 -11.39
N MET A 99 19.40 13.28 -10.27
CA MET A 99 20.75 12.75 -10.20
C MET A 99 20.78 11.39 -9.47
N GLY A 100 21.42 10.39 -10.08
CA GLY A 100 21.42 9.01 -9.59
C GLY A 100 22.33 8.71 -8.39
N SER A 101 22.94 9.73 -7.75
CA SER A 101 23.82 9.58 -6.59
C SER A 101 23.14 9.85 -5.24
N MET A 102 21.81 9.91 -5.23
CA MET A 102 21.00 10.11 -4.02
C MET A 102 19.99 8.98 -3.90
N ALA A 103 20.00 8.30 -2.76
CA ALA A 103 19.02 7.28 -2.46
C ALA A 103 17.73 7.94 -1.96
N PHE A 104 16.84 8.22 -2.90
CA PHE A 104 15.49 8.70 -2.64
C PHE A 104 14.56 8.22 -3.75
N SER A 105 13.42 7.64 -3.39
CA SER A 105 12.36 7.28 -4.34
C SER A 105 11.03 7.25 -3.61
N MET A 106 10.07 8.03 -4.08
CA MET A 106 8.69 7.99 -3.60
C MET A 106 7.79 7.58 -4.76
N VAL A 107 7.08 6.48 -4.60
CA VAL A 107 6.22 5.87 -5.63
C VAL A 107 4.80 5.82 -5.12
N MET A 108 3.85 6.17 -5.96
CA MET A 108 2.44 5.91 -5.70
C MET A 108 1.87 5.03 -6.78
N VAL A 109 1.03 4.08 -6.36
CA VAL A 109 0.25 3.22 -7.26
C VAL A 109 -1.23 3.30 -6.87
N ARG A 110 -2.11 3.27 -7.87
CA ARG A 110 -3.54 3.05 -7.70
C ARG A 110 -3.82 1.58 -7.92
N THR A 111 -4.47 0.94 -6.97
CA THR A 111 -4.84 -0.48 -7.09
C THR A 111 -6.03 -0.67 -8.03
N ALA A 112 -6.08 -1.81 -8.71
CA ALA A 112 -7.21 -2.22 -9.50
C ALA A 112 -8.45 -2.47 -8.61
N GLU A 113 -9.64 -2.33 -9.17
CA GLU A 113 -10.89 -2.64 -8.47
C GLU A 113 -10.90 -4.11 -8.02
N GLY A 114 -11.17 -4.32 -6.73
CA GLY A 114 -11.17 -5.66 -6.13
C GLY A 114 -9.79 -6.21 -5.75
N ALA A 115 -8.70 -5.50 -6.03
CA ALA A 115 -7.38 -5.90 -5.57
C ALA A 115 -7.24 -5.73 -4.04
N ASP A 116 -6.46 -6.61 -3.43
CA ASP A 116 -6.09 -6.48 -2.03
C ASP A 116 -5.00 -5.41 -1.87
N VAL A 117 -5.40 -4.21 -1.47
CA VAL A 117 -4.52 -3.05 -1.32
C VAL A 117 -3.37 -3.32 -0.33
N LYS A 118 -3.63 -4.11 0.72
CA LYS A 118 -2.61 -4.47 1.71
C LYS A 118 -1.59 -5.45 1.13
N ALA A 119 -2.06 -6.40 0.32
CA ALA A 119 -1.17 -7.32 -0.38
C ALA A 119 -0.29 -6.58 -1.40
N VAL A 120 -0.85 -5.58 -2.10
CA VAL A 120 -0.06 -4.70 -3.00
C VAL A 120 0.99 -3.93 -2.20
N ALA A 121 0.63 -3.30 -1.08
CA ALA A 121 1.57 -2.56 -0.24
C ALA A 121 2.70 -3.44 0.31
N GLU A 122 2.39 -4.65 0.75
CA GLU A 122 3.39 -5.61 1.22
C GLU A 122 4.28 -6.11 0.07
N GLY A 123 3.69 -6.39 -1.10
CA GLY A 123 4.43 -6.76 -2.31
C GLY A 123 5.42 -5.67 -2.73
N MET A 124 5.00 -4.40 -2.72
CA MET A 124 5.87 -3.26 -3.01
C MET A 124 7.03 -3.19 -2.01
N LYS A 125 6.74 -3.28 -0.70
CA LYS A 125 7.73 -3.17 0.36
C LYS A 125 8.76 -4.30 0.33
N THR A 126 8.33 -5.52 0.09
CA THR A 126 9.21 -6.70 0.11
C THR A 126 9.94 -6.93 -1.20
N GLY A 127 9.38 -6.47 -2.32
CA GLY A 127 9.94 -6.67 -3.64
C GLY A 127 10.87 -5.57 -4.13
N ILE A 128 10.84 -4.37 -3.48
CA ILE A 128 11.73 -3.26 -3.88
C ILE A 128 13.18 -3.53 -3.44
N ASP A 129 14.14 -3.17 -4.30
CA ASP A 129 15.56 -3.21 -3.94
C ASP A 129 16.00 -1.86 -3.34
N PRO A 130 16.36 -1.81 -2.05
CA PRO A 130 16.85 -0.59 -1.42
C PRO A 130 18.22 -0.13 -1.91
N ARG A 131 18.91 -0.94 -2.73
CA ARG A 131 20.22 -0.67 -3.31
C ARG A 131 20.17 -0.44 -4.83
N LYS A 132 18.99 -0.08 -5.36
CA LYS A 132 18.82 0.12 -6.81
C LYS A 132 19.66 1.25 -7.41
N TRP A 133 20.30 2.09 -6.60
CA TRP A 133 21.18 3.18 -7.03
C TRP A 133 22.66 2.76 -7.07
N ILE A 134 23.48 3.59 -7.67
CA ILE A 134 24.94 3.37 -7.75
C ILE A 134 25.61 4.00 -6.52
N CYS A 135 26.32 3.20 -5.73
CA CYS A 135 27.11 3.62 -4.57
C CYS A 135 26.33 4.20 -3.38
N VAL A 136 25.00 4.19 -3.40
CA VAL A 136 24.14 4.64 -2.31
C VAL A 136 23.00 3.65 -2.11
N GLU A 137 22.49 3.57 -0.89
CA GLU A 137 21.36 2.70 -0.54
C GLU A 137 20.38 3.43 0.37
N ALA A 138 19.12 3.00 0.35
CA ALA A 138 18.12 3.46 1.29
C ALA A 138 18.15 2.60 2.55
N ASP A 139 18.20 3.22 3.71
CA ASP A 139 18.10 2.57 5.02
C ASP A 139 16.68 2.68 5.62
N GLU A 140 15.85 3.58 5.09
CA GLU A 140 14.45 3.67 5.43
C GLU A 140 13.57 3.26 4.24
N VAL A 141 12.67 2.28 4.45
CA VAL A 141 11.68 1.81 3.47
C VAL A 141 10.33 1.69 4.16
N MET A 142 9.36 2.49 3.75
CA MET A 142 8.02 2.50 4.33
C MET A 142 6.94 2.47 3.25
N THR A 143 5.79 1.86 3.58
CA THR A 143 4.57 1.95 2.78
C THR A 143 3.44 2.56 3.60
N ALA A 144 2.56 3.28 2.93
CA ALA A 144 1.32 3.81 3.49
C ALA A 144 0.16 3.54 2.52
N VAL A 145 -1.04 3.36 3.07
CA VAL A 145 -2.25 3.04 2.29
C VAL A 145 -3.32 4.08 2.59
N SER A 146 -3.97 4.54 1.54
CA SER A 146 -5.16 5.39 1.64
C SER A 146 -6.15 5.01 0.54
N GLY A 147 -7.32 4.50 0.92
CA GLY A 147 -8.30 4.03 -0.05
C GLY A 147 -7.68 3.05 -1.04
N ASP A 148 -7.79 3.36 -2.33
CA ASP A 148 -7.24 2.59 -3.44
C ASP A 148 -5.77 2.95 -3.80
N VAL A 149 -5.11 3.81 -3.01
CA VAL A 149 -3.74 4.27 -3.28
C VAL A 149 -2.76 3.71 -2.26
N VAL A 150 -1.64 3.20 -2.76
CA VAL A 150 -0.48 2.79 -1.97
C VAL A 150 0.69 3.72 -2.29
N MET A 151 1.33 4.25 -1.26
CA MET A 151 2.60 4.96 -1.36
C MET A 151 3.73 4.07 -0.84
N LEU A 152 4.84 4.00 -1.56
CA LEU A 152 6.13 3.47 -1.12
C LEU A 152 7.12 4.63 -1.09
N ILE A 153 7.78 4.83 0.03
CA ILE A 153 8.90 5.76 0.18
C ILE A 153 10.13 5.01 0.63
N MET A 154 11.26 5.28 0.01
CA MET A 154 12.56 4.84 0.46
C MET A 154 13.61 5.93 0.28
N LEU A 155 14.45 6.08 1.29
CA LEU A 155 15.47 7.12 1.32
C LEU A 155 16.65 6.70 2.23
N ASP A 156 17.77 7.42 2.06
CA ASP A 156 18.90 7.39 2.98
C ASP A 156 18.68 8.45 4.08
N SER A 157 18.58 8.02 5.33
CA SER A 157 18.37 8.90 6.48
C SER A 157 19.52 9.90 6.71
N ALA A 158 20.72 9.60 6.19
CA ALA A 158 21.85 10.53 6.20
C ALA A 158 21.59 11.81 5.40
N SER A 159 20.57 11.82 4.52
CA SER A 159 20.10 13.04 3.82
C SER A 159 19.44 14.07 4.74
N GLY A 160 19.13 13.72 6.00
CA GLY A 160 18.36 14.53 6.94
C GLY A 160 16.84 14.46 6.75
N LEU A 161 16.38 13.68 5.78
CA LEU A 161 14.96 13.36 5.56
C LEU A 161 14.56 12.11 6.36
N THR A 162 13.28 11.91 6.59
CA THR A 162 12.74 10.70 7.20
C THR A 162 11.57 10.17 6.39
N ALA A 163 11.47 8.87 6.21
CA ALA A 163 10.35 8.25 5.50
C ALA A 163 9.00 8.53 6.20
N GLN A 164 9.01 8.63 7.53
CA GLN A 164 7.82 8.94 8.31
C GLN A 164 7.24 10.31 7.95
N SER A 165 8.06 11.35 7.71
CA SER A 165 7.56 12.69 7.36
C SER A 165 6.78 12.69 6.03
N PHE A 166 7.18 11.85 5.07
CA PHE A 166 6.45 11.67 3.81
C PHE A 166 5.16 10.87 4.00
N VAL A 167 5.16 9.87 4.88
CA VAL A 167 3.94 9.15 5.26
C VAL A 167 2.93 10.10 5.92
N ASP A 168 3.38 10.98 6.79
CA ASP A 168 2.52 11.98 7.46
C ASP A 168 1.96 12.99 6.44
N ALA A 169 2.78 13.46 5.50
CA ALA A 169 2.34 14.32 4.40
C ALA A 169 1.30 13.61 3.51
N PHE A 170 1.52 12.36 3.13
CA PHE A 170 0.56 11.55 2.38
C PHE A 170 -0.77 11.41 3.13
N ASN A 171 -0.73 11.16 4.43
CA ASN A 171 -1.93 11.10 5.26
C ASN A 171 -2.70 12.43 5.31
N THR A 172 -2.02 13.56 5.14
CA THR A 172 -2.65 14.90 5.06
C THR A 172 -3.34 15.10 3.71
N VAL A 173 -2.72 14.70 2.60
CA VAL A 173 -3.27 14.84 1.25
C VAL A 173 -4.60 14.11 1.09
N ARG A 174 -4.77 12.95 1.70
CA ARG A 174 -6.01 12.14 1.62
C ARG A 174 -7.22 12.76 2.33
N GLY A 175 -7.00 13.72 3.22
CA GLY A 175 -8.05 14.37 4.01
C GLY A 175 -8.60 15.65 3.40
N GLN A 176 -8.15 16.01 2.17
CA GLN A 176 -8.57 17.25 1.48
C GLN A 176 -9.63 16.99 0.42
#